data_b102440e7aac6fb8a2c49b49df67de69
#
_entry.id   b102440e7aac6fb8a2c49b49df67de69
#
_cell.length_a   1.000
_cell.length_b   1.000
_cell.length_c   1.000
_cell.angle_alpha   90.00
_cell.angle_beta   90.00
_cell.angle_gamma   90.00
#
_symmetry.space_group_name_H-M   'P 1'
#
loop_
_entity.id
_entity.type
_entity.pdbx_description
1 polymer ?
#
loop_
_entity_poly.entity_id
_entity_poly.type
_entity_poly.pdbx_seq_one_letter_code
_entity_poly.pdbx_strand_id
1 'polypeptide(L)'
;MADDDKPGNSPSGQRTGTQTFQGLASLRQAMAAARPATPTTPAVAPALVDVAPRRDAQGRAYATGKRKNAVARVWIKPGNGAITVNNRESPVYFARPVLRMLINQPFVAADRLGQFDVWCTVKGGGLSGQAGA
;
A
#
# COMPACT_ATOMS: atom_id res chain seq x y z
N MET A 1 46.12 -44.34 -41.88
CA MET A 1 47.43 -43.88 -41.43
C MET A 1 47.12 -43.02 -40.23
N ALA A 2 47.21 -43.63 -39.18
CA ALA A 2 48.34 -43.74 -38.22
C ALA A 2 48.31 -42.56 -37.31
N ASP A 3 47.96 -42.82 -36.14
CA ASP A 3 48.75 -43.19 -34.95
C ASP A 3 49.05 -41.95 -34.16
N ASP A 4 48.87 -41.97 -33.01
CA ASP A 4 49.36 -42.54 -31.75
C ASP A 4 49.35 -41.35 -30.74
N ASP A 5 49.26 -41.42 -29.55
CA ASP A 5 49.51 -42.31 -28.46
C ASP A 5 49.36 -41.56 -27.16
N LYS A 6 48.76 -42.14 -26.26
CA LYS A 6 48.80 -42.05 -24.77
C LYS A 6 50.24 -41.83 -24.22
N PRO A 7 50.48 -41.61 -22.93
CA PRO A 7 49.62 -41.55 -21.73
C PRO A 7 50.11 -40.57 -20.63
N GLY A 8 49.37 -40.52 -19.60
CA GLY A 8 50.03 -40.51 -18.33
C GLY A 8 49.81 -39.36 -17.38
N ASN A 9 49.24 -39.71 -16.38
CA ASN A 9 49.62 -39.53 -14.97
C ASN A 9 48.64 -38.72 -14.10
N SER A 10 47.86 -39.46 -13.35
CA SER A 10 47.31 -38.98 -12.12
C SER A 10 48.42 -38.79 -11.07
N PRO A 11 48.25 -37.82 -10.20
CA PRO A 11 48.30 -38.19 -8.81
C PRO A 11 47.10 -37.68 -8.01
N SER A 12 46.55 -38.61 -7.30
CA SER A 12 45.75 -38.50 -6.11
C SER A 12 46.16 -37.30 -5.25
N GLY A 13 45.29 -36.32 -5.16
CA GLY A 13 45.36 -35.26 -4.17
C GLY A 13 44.06 -35.24 -3.39
N GLN A 14 44.03 -35.97 -2.30
CA GLN A 14 43.03 -35.82 -1.27
C GLN A 14 42.97 -34.38 -0.81
N ARG A 15 41.96 -33.65 -1.19
CA ARG A 15 41.66 -32.35 -0.59
C ARG A 15 40.52 -32.57 0.40
N THR A 16 40.92 -32.63 1.64
CA THR A 16 40.08 -32.53 2.83
C THR A 16 39.20 -31.30 2.75
N GLY A 17 37.99 -31.51 2.28
CA GLY A 17 36.98 -30.46 2.11
C GLY A 17 36.14 -30.21 3.37
N THR A 18 36.68 -30.37 4.57
CA THR A 18 35.87 -30.25 5.80
C THR A 18 36.11 -28.97 6.60
N GLN A 19 37.05 -28.15 6.19
CA GLN A 19 37.37 -26.92 6.98
C GLN A 19 36.65 -25.65 6.54
N THR A 20 35.99 -25.62 5.38
CA THR A 20 35.34 -24.42 4.88
C THR A 20 33.97 -24.13 5.49
N PHE A 21 33.31 -25.16 6.04
CA PHE A 21 31.97 -24.98 6.62
C PHE A 21 31.96 -24.47 8.07
N GLN A 22 33.02 -24.72 8.83
CA GLN A 22 33.11 -24.22 10.21
C GLN A 22 33.33 -22.71 10.27
N GLY A 23 34.01 -22.14 9.29
CA GLY A 23 34.23 -20.68 9.19
C GLY A 23 32.97 -19.89 8.93
N LEU A 24 32.05 -20.44 8.13
CA LEU A 24 30.78 -19.76 7.82
C LEU A 24 29.77 -19.81 8.99
N ALA A 25 29.83 -20.87 9.80
CA ALA A 25 28.96 -20.97 10.98
C ALA A 25 29.41 -19.99 12.08
N SER A 26 30.71 -19.86 12.29
CA SER A 26 31.27 -18.89 13.26
C SER A 26 31.04 -17.44 12.80
N LEU A 27 31.09 -17.16 11.49
CA LEU A 27 30.80 -15.83 10.96
C LEU A 27 29.30 -15.46 11.15
N ARG A 28 28.40 -16.40 10.95
CA ARG A 28 26.98 -16.21 11.22
C ARG A 28 26.68 -15.95 12.70
N GLN A 29 27.40 -16.66 13.58
CA GLN A 29 27.26 -16.48 15.02
C GLN A 29 27.82 -15.13 15.49
N ALA A 30 28.92 -14.68 14.91
CA ALA A 30 29.48 -13.35 15.18
C ALA A 30 28.58 -12.22 14.67
N MET A 31 27.94 -12.37 13.51
CA MET A 31 26.99 -11.41 12.99
C MET A 31 25.64 -11.39 13.75
N ALA A 32 25.26 -12.51 14.36
CA ALA A 32 24.07 -12.58 15.21
C ALA A 32 24.29 -11.91 16.57
N ALA A 33 25.51 -11.93 17.08
CA ALA A 33 25.88 -11.28 18.35
C ALA A 33 26.09 -9.75 18.21
N ALA A 34 26.32 -9.26 16.99
CA ALA A 34 26.58 -7.83 16.71
C ALA A 34 25.33 -7.04 16.26
N ARG A 35 24.13 -7.53 16.54
CA ARG A 35 22.94 -6.70 16.37
C ARG A 35 22.94 -5.66 17.49
N PRO A 36 23.16 -4.37 17.18
CA PRO A 36 22.92 -3.34 18.18
C PRO A 36 21.45 -3.46 18.59
N ALA A 37 21.21 -3.63 19.87
CA ALA A 37 19.86 -3.51 20.43
C ALA A 37 19.36 -2.13 20.00
N THR A 38 18.45 -2.10 19.03
CA THR A 38 17.69 -0.88 18.74
C THR A 38 17.00 -0.51 20.04
N PRO A 39 17.20 0.71 20.57
CA PRO A 39 16.43 1.13 21.71
C PRO A 39 14.95 1.00 21.31
N THR A 40 14.26 0.10 21.96
CA THR A 40 12.81 -0.01 21.84
C THR A 40 12.26 1.29 22.40
N THR A 41 12.11 2.28 21.53
CA THR A 41 11.28 3.44 21.84
C THR A 41 9.92 2.83 22.21
N PRO A 42 9.40 3.09 23.42
CA PRO A 42 8.08 2.63 23.74
C PRO A 42 7.16 3.18 22.64
N ALA A 43 6.59 2.27 21.84
CA ALA A 43 5.55 2.63 20.91
C ALA A 43 4.45 3.28 21.74
N VAL A 44 4.43 4.61 21.75
CA VAL A 44 3.26 5.36 22.21
C VAL A 44 2.17 4.91 21.24
N ALA A 45 1.39 3.94 21.68
CA ALA A 45 0.15 3.59 21.01
C ALA A 45 -0.57 4.93 20.80
N PRO A 46 -0.92 5.30 19.54
CA PRO A 46 -1.68 6.51 19.34
C PRO A 46 -2.93 6.37 20.19
N ALA A 47 -3.01 7.16 21.25
CA ALA A 47 -4.22 7.28 22.03
C ALA A 47 -5.31 7.55 21.00
N LEU A 48 -6.26 6.63 20.86
CA LEU A 48 -7.45 6.82 20.05
C LEU A 48 -8.14 8.05 20.67
N VAL A 49 -7.81 9.22 20.12
CA VAL A 49 -8.50 10.45 20.48
C VAL A 49 -9.92 10.21 20.00
N ASP A 50 -10.83 9.98 20.92
CA ASP A 50 -12.25 9.84 20.66
C ASP A 50 -12.76 11.22 20.22
N VAL A 51 -12.47 11.55 18.95
CA VAL A 51 -12.92 12.79 18.34
C VAL A 51 -14.39 12.61 18.03
N ALA A 52 -15.23 13.24 18.83
CA ALA A 52 -16.66 13.27 18.58
C ALA A 52 -16.92 13.66 17.11
N PRO A 53 -17.71 12.87 16.36
CA PRO A 53 -17.92 13.10 14.93
C PRO A 53 -18.59 14.46 14.70
N ARG A 54 -17.91 15.35 13.99
CA ARG A 54 -18.49 16.64 13.58
C ARG A 54 -19.49 16.39 12.46
N ARG A 55 -20.76 16.54 12.77
CA ARG A 55 -21.86 16.45 11.81
C ARG A 55 -22.52 17.80 11.65
N ASP A 56 -22.96 18.11 10.42
CA ASP A 56 -23.81 19.26 10.13
C ASP A 56 -25.19 19.11 10.76
N ALA A 57 -25.96 20.21 10.80
CA ALA A 57 -27.37 20.22 11.22
C ALA A 57 -28.23 19.18 10.46
N GLN A 58 -27.79 18.73 9.29
CA GLN A 58 -28.44 17.71 8.46
C GLN A 58 -27.90 16.29 8.72
N GLY A 59 -27.06 16.10 9.73
CA GLY A 59 -26.46 14.81 10.08
C GLY A 59 -25.39 14.32 9.12
N ARG A 60 -24.83 15.19 8.24
CA ARG A 60 -23.80 14.88 7.27
C ARG A 60 -22.41 15.11 7.87
N ALA A 61 -21.47 14.24 7.55
CA ALA A 61 -20.05 14.51 7.77
C ALA A 61 -19.46 15.22 6.56
N TYR A 62 -18.59 16.19 6.78
CA TYR A 62 -17.95 17.00 5.74
C TYR A 62 -16.44 16.78 5.72
N ALA A 63 -15.90 16.62 4.52
CA ALA A 63 -14.45 16.53 4.32
C ALA A 63 -14.03 17.24 3.01
N THR A 64 -12.77 17.65 2.95
CA THR A 64 -12.18 18.26 1.76
C THR A 64 -10.99 17.46 1.30
N GLY A 65 -10.96 17.09 0.02
CA GLY A 65 -9.84 16.42 -0.61
C GLY A 65 -9.14 17.30 -1.64
N LYS A 66 -7.83 17.08 -1.82
CA LYS A 66 -7.04 17.78 -2.84
C LYS A 66 -6.08 16.81 -3.50
N ARG A 67 -6.04 16.83 -4.83
CA ARG A 67 -5.04 16.05 -5.60
C ARG A 67 -4.76 16.73 -6.94
N LYS A 68 -3.50 16.98 -7.25
CA LYS A 68 -3.07 17.66 -8.49
C LYS A 68 -3.87 18.96 -8.65
N ASN A 69 -4.13 19.83 -8.75
CA ASN A 69 -5.00 21.02 -8.92
C ASN A 69 -6.52 20.74 -8.80
N ALA A 70 -6.94 19.51 -8.46
CA ALA A 70 -8.32 19.22 -8.15
C ALA A 70 -8.62 19.44 -6.67
N VAL A 71 -9.80 20.01 -6.40
CA VAL A 71 -10.33 20.19 -5.06
C VAL A 71 -11.72 19.58 -5.01
N ALA A 72 -11.92 18.67 -4.05
CA ALA A 72 -13.19 18.05 -3.77
C ALA A 72 -13.72 18.48 -2.41
N ARG A 73 -15.00 18.79 -2.35
CA ARG A 73 -15.78 18.95 -1.11
C ARG A 73 -16.77 17.82 -1.06
N VAL A 74 -16.72 17.04 0.00
CA VAL A 74 -17.48 15.80 0.13
C VAL A 74 -18.35 15.86 1.37
N TRP A 75 -19.61 15.53 1.22
CA TRP A 75 -20.57 15.32 2.31
C TRP A 75 -21.05 13.89 2.27
N ILE A 76 -20.99 13.22 3.41
CA ILE A 76 -21.34 11.82 3.55
C ILE A 76 -22.47 11.71 4.58
N LYS A 77 -23.51 10.94 4.25
CA LYS A 77 -24.63 10.62 5.12
C LYS A 77 -24.91 9.11 5.06
N PRO A 78 -25.33 8.45 6.13
CA PRO A 78 -25.85 7.08 6.05
C PRO A 78 -27.00 7.01 5.05
N GLY A 79 -26.97 6.04 4.15
CA GLY A 79 -27.95 5.92 3.07
C GLY A 79 -27.78 4.66 2.25
N ASN A 80 -28.17 4.70 0.99
CA ASN A 80 -28.26 3.54 0.08
C ASN A 80 -27.05 3.41 -0.88
N GLY A 81 -25.99 4.21 -0.72
CA GLY A 81 -24.82 4.16 -1.57
C GLY A 81 -24.89 5.03 -2.83
N ALA A 82 -25.78 6.01 -2.88
CA ALA A 82 -25.88 6.94 -3.99
C ALA A 82 -24.71 7.93 -3.99
N ILE A 83 -23.97 8.02 -5.10
CA ILE A 83 -22.84 8.96 -5.25
C ILE A 83 -23.18 10.00 -6.30
N THR A 84 -23.36 11.25 -5.87
CA THR A 84 -23.67 12.41 -6.72
C THR A 84 -22.48 13.36 -6.78
N VAL A 85 -22.02 13.66 -8.00
CA VAL A 85 -20.87 14.53 -8.27
C VAL A 85 -21.30 15.72 -9.12
N ASN A 86 -21.17 16.93 -8.62
CA ASN A 86 -21.61 18.14 -9.31
C ASN A 86 -23.04 18.05 -9.86
N ASN A 87 -23.98 17.56 -9.03
CA ASN A 87 -25.39 17.34 -9.39
C ASN A 87 -25.63 16.31 -10.51
N ARG A 88 -24.66 15.43 -10.77
CA ARG A 88 -24.78 14.31 -11.71
C ARG A 88 -24.42 13.01 -11.00
N GLU A 89 -24.97 11.91 -11.45
CA GLU A 89 -24.63 10.59 -10.93
C GLU A 89 -23.17 10.24 -11.25
N SER A 90 -22.50 9.53 -10.35
CA SER A 90 -21.12 9.10 -10.52
C SER A 90 -20.85 8.35 -11.84
N PRO A 91 -21.70 7.43 -12.31
CA PRO A 91 -21.50 6.74 -13.59
C PRO A 91 -21.52 7.67 -14.81
N VAL A 92 -22.33 8.73 -14.74
CA VAL A 92 -22.46 9.73 -15.82
C VAL A 92 -21.28 10.68 -15.81
N TYR A 93 -20.86 11.13 -14.62
CA TYR A 93 -19.75 12.07 -14.48
C TYR A 93 -18.39 11.40 -14.73
N PHE A 94 -18.15 10.24 -14.14
CA PHE A 94 -16.94 9.42 -14.33
C PHE A 94 -17.25 8.25 -15.25
N ALA A 95 -17.27 8.48 -16.57
CA ALA A 95 -17.55 7.46 -17.55
C ALA A 95 -16.56 6.27 -17.53
N ARG A 96 -15.28 6.53 -17.13
CA ARG A 96 -14.24 5.51 -17.06
C ARG A 96 -14.41 4.63 -15.81
N PRO A 97 -14.52 3.29 -15.95
CA PRO A 97 -14.72 2.39 -14.81
C PRO A 97 -13.58 2.42 -13.79
N VAL A 98 -12.34 2.67 -14.23
CA VAL A 98 -11.17 2.79 -13.34
C VAL A 98 -11.32 3.95 -12.34
N LEU A 99 -11.90 5.08 -12.77
CA LEU A 99 -12.10 6.23 -11.88
C LEU A 99 -13.19 5.95 -10.84
N ARG A 100 -14.23 5.21 -11.21
CA ARG A 100 -15.28 4.75 -10.27
C ARG A 100 -14.74 3.75 -9.25
N MET A 101 -13.86 2.85 -9.68
CA MET A 101 -13.16 1.93 -8.79
C MET A 101 -12.30 2.69 -7.76
N LEU A 102 -11.60 3.74 -8.18
CA LEU A 102 -10.79 4.57 -7.29
C LEU A 102 -11.65 5.27 -6.21
N ILE A 103 -12.84 5.76 -6.59
CA ILE A 103 -13.78 6.40 -5.65
C ILE A 103 -14.34 5.40 -4.64
N ASN A 104 -14.57 4.15 -5.05
CA ASN A 104 -15.10 3.12 -4.18
C ASN A 104 -14.02 2.51 -3.25
N GLN A 105 -12.74 2.67 -3.54
CA GLN A 105 -11.62 2.11 -2.77
C GLN A 105 -11.70 2.39 -1.27
N PRO A 106 -11.93 3.62 -0.80
CA PRO A 106 -12.02 3.90 0.64
C PRO A 106 -13.22 3.23 1.31
N PHE A 107 -14.33 3.05 0.60
CA PHE A 107 -15.52 2.35 1.14
C PHE A 107 -15.28 0.84 1.24
N VAL A 108 -14.55 0.26 0.28
CA VAL A 108 -14.13 -1.15 0.34
C VAL A 108 -13.15 -1.36 1.50
N ALA A 109 -12.16 -0.48 1.66
CA ALA A 109 -11.17 -0.58 2.74
C ALA A 109 -11.80 -0.44 4.14
N ALA A 110 -12.90 0.31 4.26
CA ALA A 110 -13.64 0.49 5.49
C ALA A 110 -14.74 -0.58 5.70
N ASP A 111 -14.92 -1.49 4.75
CA ASP A 111 -16.02 -2.48 4.71
C ASP A 111 -17.41 -1.85 4.84
N ARG A 112 -17.60 -0.71 4.17
CA ARG A 112 -18.81 0.13 4.24
C ARG A 112 -19.41 0.43 2.86
N LEU A 113 -19.16 -0.43 1.88
CA LEU A 113 -19.67 -0.25 0.53
C LEU A 113 -21.21 -0.23 0.53
N GLY A 114 -21.78 0.77 -0.14
CA GLY A 114 -23.24 0.90 -0.27
C GLY A 114 -24.01 1.36 0.96
N GLN A 115 -23.32 1.71 2.07
CA GLN A 115 -23.98 2.14 3.31
C GLN A 115 -24.08 3.67 3.45
N PHE A 116 -23.50 4.42 2.53
CA PHE A 116 -23.45 5.88 2.61
C PHE A 116 -23.86 6.53 1.31
N ASP A 117 -24.67 7.58 1.42
CA ASP A 117 -24.92 8.51 0.33
C ASP A 117 -23.85 9.59 0.33
N VAL A 118 -23.29 9.90 -0.84
CA VAL A 118 -22.18 10.83 -1.00
C VAL A 118 -22.61 11.96 -1.93
N TRP A 119 -22.51 13.18 -1.44
CA TRP A 119 -22.58 14.39 -2.25
C TRP A 119 -21.19 15.00 -2.37
N CYS A 120 -20.75 15.27 -3.58
CA CYS A 120 -19.48 15.96 -3.74
C CYS A 120 -19.56 17.07 -4.80
N THR A 121 -18.82 18.13 -4.53
CA THR A 121 -18.54 19.21 -5.48
C THR A 121 -17.06 19.18 -5.80
N VAL A 122 -16.70 19.01 -7.07
CA VAL A 122 -15.30 18.92 -7.51
C VAL A 122 -15.00 19.99 -8.55
N LYS A 123 -13.79 20.59 -8.45
CA LYS A 123 -13.30 21.63 -9.36
C LYS A 123 -11.82 21.40 -9.67
N GLY A 124 -11.41 21.74 -10.90
CA GLY A 124 -10.00 21.73 -11.33
C GLY A 124 -9.42 20.35 -11.63
N GLY A 125 -8.19 20.31 -12.11
CA GLY A 125 -7.31 19.13 -12.19
C GLY A 125 -7.71 18.00 -13.14
N GLY A 126 -8.82 18.08 -13.87
CA GLY A 126 -9.31 17.01 -14.76
C GLY A 126 -9.89 15.81 -14.02
N LEU A 127 -10.62 14.94 -14.73
CA LEU A 127 -11.38 13.83 -14.17
C LEU A 127 -10.53 12.86 -13.31
N SER A 128 -9.28 12.59 -13.72
CA SER A 128 -8.39 11.71 -12.95
C SER A 128 -7.92 12.33 -11.63
N GLY A 129 -7.67 13.65 -11.62
CA GLY A 129 -7.36 14.39 -10.40
C GLY A 129 -8.56 14.46 -9.46
N GLN A 130 -9.74 14.72 -10.02
CA GLN A 130 -10.99 14.84 -9.29
C GLN A 130 -11.43 13.53 -8.63
N ALA A 131 -11.25 12.40 -9.32
CA ALA A 131 -11.56 11.09 -8.74
C ALA A 131 -10.64 10.69 -7.59
N GLY A 132 -9.42 11.23 -7.57
CA GLY A 132 -8.48 10.94 -6.50
C GLY A 132 -8.40 12.02 -5.41
N ALA A 133 -9.13 13.13 -5.57
CA ALA A 133 -9.22 14.18 -4.56
C ALA A 133 -10.26 13.87 -3.51
#